data_ff5816bbfbf1a4c6e78df783b515c4bd
#
_entry.id   ff5816bbfbf1a4c6e78df783b515c4bd
#
_cell.length_a   1.000
_cell.length_b   1.000
_cell.length_c   1.000
_cell.angle_alpha   90.00
_cell.angle_beta   90.00
_cell.angle_gamma   90.00
#
_symmetry.space_group_name_H-M   'P 1'
#
loop_
_entity.id
_entity.type
_entity.pdbx_description
1 polymer ?
#
loop_
_entity_poly.entity_id
_entity_poly.type
_entity_poly.pdbx_seq_one_letter_code
_entity_poly.pdbx_strand_id
1 'polypeptide(L)'
;MHDDRLNYVLHEFIAPEYVEAESSEYLLIENQDSGHTELTLHIEGENLCIAQYDKKRRCGFWNRDSRNGLSKCVDHAILQHTNGGWVLHMIEMKGRMDNRKWFDVCLKNRASYLDIQALCTALGIRIKAVYTYTTYAENRFSRVQNRTNPRMMAAPLGRRCIDPVQEWSQGKMHVTIGLDEELIIPHRAIQMERRDGVLKGELVIAETSA
;
A
#
# COMPACT_ATOMS: atom_id res chain seq x y z
N MET A 1 22.23 9.51 -2.99
CA MET A 1 23.21 9.46 -1.85
C MET A 1 22.42 9.81 -0.60
N HIS A 2 22.11 8.81 0.23
CA HIS A 2 21.41 9.06 1.48
C HIS A 2 22.20 10.06 2.32
N ASP A 3 21.49 10.96 2.98
CA ASP A 3 22.09 11.84 4.00
C ASP A 3 22.83 10.94 5.02
N ASP A 4 24.06 11.29 5.39
CA ASP A 4 24.88 10.54 6.37
C ASP A 4 24.11 10.20 7.65
N ARG A 5 23.19 11.07 8.03
CA ARG A 5 22.28 10.86 9.16
C ARG A 5 21.27 9.73 8.89
N LEU A 6 20.67 9.66 7.72
CA LEU A 6 19.72 8.61 7.36
C LEU A 6 20.43 7.26 7.34
N ASN A 7 21.62 7.19 6.73
CA ASN A 7 22.43 6.00 6.73
C ASN A 7 22.78 5.52 8.13
N TYR A 8 23.18 6.45 9.02
CA TYR A 8 23.46 6.14 10.42
C TYR A 8 22.23 5.55 11.11
N VAL A 9 21.07 6.17 10.99
CA VAL A 9 19.83 5.69 11.63
C VAL A 9 19.41 4.34 11.06
N LEU A 10 19.51 4.12 9.75
CA LEU A 10 19.21 2.84 9.12
C LEU A 10 20.10 1.72 9.66
N HIS A 11 21.40 1.96 9.80
CA HIS A 11 22.34 0.94 10.26
C HIS A 11 22.29 0.67 11.77
N GLU A 12 22.08 1.70 12.59
CA GLU A 12 22.17 1.58 14.04
C GLU A 12 20.82 1.27 14.70
N PHE A 13 19.70 1.69 14.09
CA PHE A 13 18.39 1.61 14.75
C PHE A 13 17.40 0.69 14.03
N ILE A 14 17.59 0.42 12.74
CA ILE A 14 16.67 -0.44 11.97
C ILE A 14 17.31 -1.82 11.79
N ALA A 15 16.53 -2.86 12.09
CA ALA A 15 16.97 -4.23 11.85
C ALA A 15 17.32 -4.45 10.37
N PRO A 16 18.48 -5.04 10.04
CA PRO A 16 18.95 -5.15 8.64
C PRO A 16 17.96 -5.84 7.70
N GLU A 17 17.17 -6.77 8.22
CA GLU A 17 16.15 -7.49 7.46
C GLU A 17 14.89 -6.66 7.18
N TYR A 18 14.80 -5.42 7.70
CA TYR A 18 13.61 -4.61 7.56
C TYR A 18 13.53 -3.88 6.22
N VAL A 19 14.66 -3.39 5.73
CA VAL A 19 14.78 -2.65 4.47
C VAL A 19 15.70 -3.42 3.53
N GLU A 20 15.24 -3.63 2.30
CA GLU A 20 16.05 -4.23 1.24
C GLU A 20 17.15 -3.26 0.77
N ALA A 21 18.23 -3.82 0.22
CA ALA A 21 19.24 -2.99 -0.42
C ALA A 21 18.63 -2.14 -1.54
N GLU A 22 19.10 -0.91 -1.68
CA GLU A 22 18.69 -0.02 -2.77
C GLU A 22 18.90 -0.65 -4.13
N SER A 23 17.88 -0.63 -4.97
CA SER A 23 17.90 -1.17 -6.32
C SER A 23 16.98 -0.37 -7.24
N SER A 24 17.28 -0.36 -8.54
CA SER A 24 16.37 0.14 -9.57
C SER A 24 15.31 -0.88 -9.99
N GLU A 25 15.46 -2.14 -9.55
CA GLU A 25 14.54 -3.22 -9.87
C GLU A 25 14.35 -4.14 -8.67
N TYR A 26 13.09 -4.48 -8.37
CA TYR A 26 12.72 -5.44 -7.34
C TYR A 26 11.74 -6.47 -7.91
N LEU A 27 11.95 -7.74 -7.57
CA LEU A 27 10.95 -8.78 -7.77
C LEU A 27 10.11 -8.94 -6.49
N LEU A 28 8.90 -8.42 -6.51
CA LEU A 28 7.96 -8.53 -5.40
C LEU A 28 7.15 -9.81 -5.56
N ILE A 29 7.11 -10.63 -4.51
CA ILE A 29 6.50 -11.96 -4.54
C ILE A 29 5.42 -12.07 -3.46
N GLU A 30 4.25 -12.57 -3.84
CA GLU A 30 3.19 -12.93 -2.91
C GLU A 30 2.69 -14.35 -3.19
N ASN A 31 2.69 -15.18 -2.12
CA ASN A 31 2.15 -16.52 -2.13
C ASN A 31 0.78 -16.51 -1.46
N GLN A 32 -0.26 -16.74 -2.21
CA GLN A 32 -1.63 -16.86 -1.73
C GLN A 32 -2.16 -18.27 -1.98
N ASP A 33 -3.21 -18.67 -1.27
CA ASP A 33 -3.91 -19.94 -1.53
C ASP A 33 -4.37 -20.07 -2.99
N SER A 34 -4.57 -18.95 -3.68
CA SER A 34 -4.97 -18.85 -5.08
C SER A 34 -3.82 -18.97 -6.09
N GLY A 35 -2.58 -19.07 -5.62
CA GLY A 35 -1.39 -19.22 -6.46
C GLY A 35 -0.28 -18.21 -6.16
N HIS A 36 0.78 -18.35 -6.94
CA HIS A 36 1.98 -17.51 -6.87
C HIS A 36 1.81 -16.27 -7.75
N THR A 37 2.21 -15.12 -7.23
CA THR A 37 2.13 -13.82 -7.92
C THR A 37 3.49 -13.14 -7.87
N GLU A 38 3.97 -12.68 -9.02
CA GLU A 38 5.23 -11.96 -9.19
C GLU A 38 4.96 -10.59 -9.81
N LEU A 39 5.45 -9.52 -9.18
CA LEU A 39 5.42 -8.16 -9.71
C LEU A 39 6.84 -7.65 -9.86
N THR A 40 7.28 -7.42 -11.09
CA THR A 40 8.54 -6.73 -11.36
C THR A 40 8.31 -5.24 -11.19
N LEU A 41 9.01 -4.64 -10.24
CA LEU A 41 8.97 -3.20 -9.99
C LEU A 41 10.25 -2.58 -10.51
N HIS A 42 10.13 -1.61 -11.42
CA HIS A 42 11.20 -0.70 -11.82
C HIS A 42 10.98 0.65 -11.14
N ILE A 43 11.99 1.16 -10.46
CA ILE A 43 11.92 2.41 -9.74
C ILE A 43 13.16 3.26 -10.02
N GLU A 44 12.95 4.52 -10.38
CA GLU A 44 14.02 5.48 -10.63
C GLU A 44 14.37 6.24 -9.34
N GLY A 45 15.64 6.62 -9.21
CA GLY A 45 16.13 7.41 -8.08
C GLY A 45 16.35 6.62 -6.81
N GLU A 46 16.79 7.33 -5.79
CA GLU A 46 17.11 6.81 -4.47
C GLU A 46 15.86 6.26 -3.76
N ASN A 47 15.94 5.07 -3.21
CA ASN A 47 14.76 4.44 -2.61
C ASN A 47 15.09 3.50 -1.44
N LEU A 48 14.07 3.24 -0.61
CA LEU A 48 14.07 2.27 0.48
C LEU A 48 12.91 1.32 0.28
N CYS A 49 13.18 0.06 -0.04
CA CYS A 49 12.15 -0.96 -0.23
C CYS A 49 11.93 -1.78 1.04
N ILE A 50 10.69 -1.87 1.47
CA ILE A 50 10.24 -2.74 2.56
C ILE A 50 9.40 -3.86 1.93
N ALA A 51 10.08 -4.83 1.31
CA ALA A 51 9.43 -5.99 0.72
C ALA A 51 8.83 -6.89 1.81
N GLN A 52 7.72 -7.57 1.49
CA GLN A 52 6.98 -8.43 2.43
C GLN A 52 6.68 -7.70 3.75
N TYR A 53 6.18 -6.47 3.65
CA TYR A 53 5.92 -5.61 4.80
C TYR A 53 4.92 -6.24 5.79
N ASP A 54 3.99 -7.04 5.29
CA ASP A 54 3.03 -7.81 6.10
C ASP A 54 3.70 -8.80 7.05
N LYS A 55 4.93 -9.26 6.76
CA LYS A 55 5.73 -10.20 7.56
C LYS A 55 6.70 -9.50 8.52
N LYS A 56 6.86 -8.17 8.40
CA LYS A 56 7.77 -7.40 9.25
C LYS A 56 7.14 -7.08 10.61
N ARG A 57 7.99 -6.81 11.61
CA ARG A 57 7.55 -6.26 12.90
C ARG A 57 7.05 -4.83 12.69
N ARG A 58 5.88 -4.53 13.21
CA ARG A 58 5.24 -3.20 13.15
C ARG A 58 5.10 -2.60 14.54
N CYS A 59 4.71 -1.33 14.61
CA CYS A 59 4.52 -0.61 15.86
C CYS A 59 3.62 -1.39 16.84
N GLY A 60 4.17 -1.68 18.02
CA GLY A 60 3.48 -2.51 19.03
C GLY A 60 2.38 -1.79 19.81
N PHE A 61 2.21 -0.47 19.63
CA PHE A 61 1.19 0.31 20.33
C PHE A 61 -0.21 0.22 19.68
N TRP A 62 -0.34 -0.34 18.48
CA TRP A 62 -1.63 -0.53 17.85
C TRP A 62 -2.43 -1.66 18.54
N ASN A 63 -3.70 -1.37 18.86
CA ASN A 63 -4.61 -2.41 19.34
C ASN A 63 -4.95 -3.36 18.19
N ARG A 64 -4.36 -4.55 18.20
CA ARG A 64 -4.53 -5.57 17.15
C ARG A 64 -5.94 -6.18 17.13
N ASP A 65 -6.62 -6.19 18.25
CA ASP A 65 -7.98 -6.73 18.39
C ASP A 65 -9.04 -5.70 17.98
N SER A 66 -8.61 -4.50 17.63
CA SER A 66 -9.51 -3.45 17.19
C SER A 66 -10.15 -3.79 15.84
N ARG A 67 -11.48 -3.66 15.77
CA ARG A 67 -12.25 -3.77 14.53
C ARG A 67 -11.89 -2.67 13.50
N ASN A 68 -11.06 -1.72 13.86
CA ASN A 68 -10.61 -0.62 12.99
C ASN A 68 -9.57 -1.07 11.95
N GLY A 69 -9.13 -2.32 11.98
CA GLY A 69 -8.22 -2.90 10.98
C GLY A 69 -6.78 -2.39 11.06
N LEU A 70 -6.34 -1.80 12.18
CA LEU A 70 -4.97 -1.32 12.39
C LEU A 70 -3.93 -2.45 12.50
N SER A 71 -4.39 -3.70 12.64
CA SER A 71 -3.52 -4.90 12.55
C SER A 71 -3.22 -5.32 11.11
N LYS A 72 -3.91 -4.75 10.11
CA LYS A 72 -3.72 -5.07 8.70
C LYS A 72 -2.54 -4.29 8.12
N CYS A 73 -1.97 -4.78 7.04
CA CYS A 73 -0.97 -4.05 6.25
C CYS A 73 -0.97 -4.50 4.80
N VAL A 74 -0.39 -3.67 3.96
CA VAL A 74 -0.10 -3.98 2.56
C VAL A 74 1.05 -4.98 2.46
N ASP A 75 1.17 -5.63 1.32
CA ASP A 75 2.19 -6.64 1.10
C ASP A 75 3.59 -6.01 0.95
N HIS A 76 3.71 -4.86 0.29
CA HIS A 76 4.99 -4.16 0.11
C HIS A 76 4.84 -2.65 0.25
N ALA A 77 5.91 -1.97 0.68
CA ALA A 77 5.99 -0.52 0.75
C ALA A 77 7.37 -0.03 0.28
N ILE A 78 7.41 1.05 -0.47
CA ILE A 78 8.63 1.67 -0.97
C ILE A 78 8.58 3.16 -0.67
N LEU A 79 9.68 3.70 -0.17
CA LEU A 79 9.92 5.12 -0.02
C LEU A 79 10.90 5.54 -1.12
N GLN A 80 10.47 6.39 -2.05
CA GLN A 80 11.27 6.96 -3.13
C GLN A 80 11.67 8.39 -2.78
N HIS A 81 12.94 8.72 -2.88
CA HIS A 81 13.41 10.09 -2.76
C HIS A 81 13.37 10.78 -4.13
N THR A 82 12.68 11.90 -4.20
CA THR A 82 12.52 12.71 -5.41
C THR A 82 13.00 14.15 -5.15
N ASN A 83 13.09 14.96 -6.18
CA ASN A 83 13.42 16.38 -6.03
C ASN A 83 12.44 17.14 -5.10
N GLY A 84 11.20 16.67 -4.96
CA GLY A 84 10.18 17.24 -4.07
C GLY A 84 10.23 16.70 -2.63
N GLY A 85 11.05 15.69 -2.34
CA GLY A 85 11.14 14.97 -1.07
C GLY A 85 10.70 13.52 -1.17
N TRP A 86 10.37 12.89 -0.06
CA TRP A 86 10.04 11.47 -0.02
C TRP A 86 8.60 11.17 -0.41
N VAL A 87 8.43 10.17 -1.25
CA VAL A 87 7.14 9.66 -1.74
C VAL A 87 6.95 8.22 -1.25
N LEU A 88 5.81 7.94 -0.66
CA LEU A 88 5.45 6.59 -0.22
C LEU A 88 4.62 5.88 -1.29
N HIS A 89 5.06 4.71 -1.70
CA HIS A 89 4.35 3.79 -2.58
C HIS A 89 3.93 2.56 -1.79
N MET A 90 2.63 2.26 -1.75
CA MET A 90 2.07 1.10 -1.05
C MET A 90 1.47 0.13 -2.07
N ILE A 91 1.88 -1.14 -2.02
CA ILE A 91 1.51 -2.15 -3.01
C ILE A 91 0.79 -3.30 -2.31
N GLU A 92 -0.42 -3.58 -2.76
CA GLU A 92 -1.21 -4.74 -2.34
C GLU A 92 -1.37 -5.72 -3.50
N MET A 93 -0.96 -6.96 -3.32
CA MET A 93 -0.98 -7.97 -4.37
C MET A 93 -2.22 -8.85 -4.27
N LYS A 94 -3.06 -8.85 -5.32
CA LYS A 94 -4.30 -9.63 -5.40
C LYS A 94 -4.45 -10.26 -6.78
N GLY A 95 -4.88 -11.53 -6.82
CA GLY A 95 -5.25 -12.17 -8.08
C GLY A 95 -6.65 -11.80 -8.56
N ARG A 96 -7.56 -11.41 -7.64
CA ARG A 96 -8.94 -11.03 -7.96
C ARG A 96 -9.38 -9.86 -7.11
N MET A 97 -10.06 -8.89 -7.72
CA MET A 97 -10.66 -7.75 -7.06
C MET A 97 -12.18 -7.76 -7.16
N ASP A 98 -12.84 -7.40 -6.08
CA ASP A 98 -14.28 -7.21 -5.94
C ASP A 98 -14.56 -6.14 -4.87
N ASN A 99 -15.84 -5.76 -4.70
CA ASN A 99 -16.24 -4.72 -3.75
C ASN A 99 -15.76 -5.01 -2.31
N ARG A 100 -15.85 -6.28 -1.87
CA ARG A 100 -15.44 -6.65 -0.50
C ARG A 100 -13.94 -6.54 -0.31
N LYS A 101 -13.17 -7.02 -1.28
CA LYS A 101 -11.70 -6.95 -1.25
C LYS A 101 -11.22 -5.50 -1.31
N TRP A 102 -11.93 -4.63 -2.04
CA TRP A 102 -11.57 -3.21 -2.06
C TRP A 102 -11.62 -2.57 -0.67
N PHE A 103 -12.66 -2.83 0.11
CA PHE A 103 -12.71 -2.35 1.49
C PHE A 103 -11.55 -2.87 2.35
N ASP A 104 -11.16 -4.13 2.15
CA ASP A 104 -10.00 -4.70 2.84
C ASP A 104 -8.70 -4.01 2.43
N VAL A 105 -8.51 -3.76 1.14
CA VAL A 105 -7.37 -3.01 0.58
C VAL A 105 -7.30 -1.59 1.16
N CYS A 106 -8.42 -0.89 1.26
CA CYS A 106 -8.47 0.44 1.90
C CYS A 106 -8.01 0.39 3.36
N LEU A 107 -8.46 -0.62 4.13
CA LEU A 107 -8.02 -0.80 5.53
C LEU A 107 -6.54 -1.10 5.66
N LYS A 108 -6.01 -1.96 4.78
CA LYS A 108 -4.58 -2.29 4.73
C LYS A 108 -3.74 -1.05 4.44
N ASN A 109 -4.11 -0.28 3.42
CA ASN A 109 -3.41 0.94 3.06
C ASN A 109 -3.46 1.99 4.17
N ARG A 110 -4.63 2.18 4.82
CA ARG A 110 -4.75 3.07 5.97
C ARG A 110 -3.81 2.70 7.11
N ALA A 111 -3.84 1.43 7.51
CA ALA A 111 -3.03 0.95 8.62
C ALA A 111 -1.54 1.04 8.31
N SER A 112 -1.13 0.67 7.09
CA SER A 112 0.26 0.80 6.64
C SER A 112 0.73 2.23 6.57
N TYR A 113 -0.10 3.15 6.08
CA TYR A 113 0.23 4.57 6.07
C TYR A 113 0.55 5.10 7.46
N LEU A 114 -0.30 4.81 8.46
CA LEU A 114 -0.10 5.25 9.85
C LEU A 114 1.17 4.65 10.47
N ASP A 115 1.43 3.38 10.20
CA ASP A 115 2.58 2.66 10.73
C ASP A 115 3.90 3.12 10.10
N ILE A 116 3.92 3.31 8.76
CA ILE A 116 5.08 3.82 8.03
C ILE A 116 5.36 5.28 8.36
N GLN A 117 4.35 6.10 8.62
CA GLN A 117 4.53 7.46 9.13
C GLN A 117 5.31 7.47 10.45
N ALA A 118 5.02 6.54 11.36
CA ALA A 118 5.76 6.42 12.61
C ALA A 118 7.23 6.02 12.36
N LEU A 119 7.49 5.07 11.45
CA LEU A 119 8.84 4.69 11.02
C LEU A 119 9.56 5.90 10.39
N CYS A 120 8.94 6.58 9.44
CA CYS A 120 9.51 7.76 8.78
C CYS A 120 9.87 8.87 9.76
N THR A 121 9.08 9.05 10.83
CA THR A 121 9.38 10.00 11.89
C THR A 121 10.68 9.63 12.59
N ALA A 122 10.90 8.35 12.90
CA ALA A 122 12.14 7.87 13.52
C ALA A 122 13.35 8.04 12.58
N LEU A 123 13.16 7.83 11.27
CA LEU A 123 14.19 8.03 10.24
C LEU A 123 14.46 9.51 9.90
N GLY A 124 13.65 10.45 10.39
CA GLY A 124 13.72 11.85 9.99
C GLY A 124 13.20 12.12 8.57
N ILE A 125 12.46 11.17 8.00
CA ILE A 125 11.84 11.25 6.68
C ILE A 125 10.49 11.95 6.78
N ARG A 126 10.25 12.93 5.88
CA ARG A 126 8.94 13.56 5.72
C ARG A 126 8.30 13.12 4.42
N ILE A 127 7.21 12.37 4.50
CA ILE A 127 6.42 11.96 3.34
C ILE A 127 5.70 13.19 2.76
N LYS A 128 5.89 13.43 1.48
CA LYS A 128 5.28 14.55 0.70
C LYS A 128 4.09 14.09 -0.12
N ALA A 129 4.14 12.87 -0.63
CA ALA A 129 3.08 12.29 -1.41
C ALA A 129 2.95 10.79 -1.13
N VAL A 130 1.77 10.26 -1.36
CA VAL A 130 1.46 8.84 -1.19
C VAL A 130 0.76 8.33 -2.43
N TYR A 131 1.15 7.15 -2.91
CA TYR A 131 0.50 6.44 -4.00
C TYR A 131 0.20 5.01 -3.58
N THR A 132 -0.91 4.47 -4.08
CA THR A 132 -1.31 3.09 -3.81
C THR A 132 -1.46 2.31 -5.10
N TYR A 133 -1.11 1.03 -5.03
CA TYR A 133 -1.18 0.12 -6.17
C TYR A 133 -1.86 -1.17 -5.73
N THR A 134 -2.70 -1.73 -6.60
CA THR A 134 -3.29 -3.04 -6.36
C THR A 134 -3.20 -3.87 -7.63
N THR A 135 -2.59 -5.07 -7.52
CA THR A 135 -2.55 -6.01 -8.63
C THR A 135 -3.88 -6.75 -8.76
N TYR A 136 -4.24 -7.18 -9.97
CA TYR A 136 -5.40 -8.03 -10.22
C TYR A 136 -5.26 -8.78 -11.56
N ALA A 137 -5.76 -10.01 -11.62
CA ALA A 137 -5.98 -10.73 -12.87
C ALA A 137 -7.48 -10.73 -13.23
N GLU A 138 -8.35 -10.80 -12.22
CA GLU A 138 -9.81 -10.79 -12.41
C GLU A 138 -10.43 -9.56 -11.73
N ASN A 139 -11.22 -8.84 -12.52
CA ASN A 139 -12.03 -7.73 -12.02
C ASN A 139 -13.50 -8.19 -11.91
N ARG A 140 -14.01 -8.30 -10.68
CA ARG A 140 -15.39 -8.71 -10.36
C ARG A 140 -16.15 -7.63 -9.61
N PHE A 141 -15.82 -6.38 -9.80
CA PHE A 141 -16.60 -5.30 -9.25
C PHE A 141 -18.02 -5.30 -9.81
N SER A 142 -18.99 -5.18 -8.95
CA SER A 142 -20.40 -5.09 -9.33
C SER A 142 -21.01 -3.81 -8.78
N ARG A 143 -21.81 -3.11 -9.59
CA ARG A 143 -22.62 -2.02 -9.09
C ARG A 143 -23.65 -2.61 -8.13
N VAL A 144 -23.55 -2.23 -6.86
CA VAL A 144 -24.54 -2.62 -5.85
C VAL A 144 -25.86 -1.95 -6.22
N GLN A 145 -26.79 -2.70 -6.83
CA GLN A 145 -28.09 -2.18 -7.22
C GLN A 145 -28.99 -1.85 -6.02
N ASN A 146 -28.67 -2.31 -4.81
CA ASN A 146 -29.47 -2.11 -3.61
C ASN A 146 -28.86 -1.05 -2.68
N ARG A 147 -29.05 0.24 -3.03
CA ARG A 147 -28.82 1.37 -2.12
C ARG A 147 -29.77 1.36 -0.89
N THR A 148 -30.66 0.40 -0.81
CA THR A 148 -31.73 0.32 0.23
C THR A 148 -31.39 -0.58 1.41
N ASN A 149 -30.23 -1.19 1.49
CA ASN A 149 -29.86 -1.99 2.65
C ASN A 149 -29.22 -1.09 3.75
N PRO A 150 -29.99 -0.72 4.83
CA PRO A 150 -29.48 0.16 5.88
C PRO A 150 -28.22 -0.37 6.58
N ARG A 151 -28.02 -1.70 6.59
CA ARG A 151 -26.82 -2.32 7.17
C ARG A 151 -25.54 -2.08 6.36
N MET A 152 -25.67 -1.81 5.06
CA MET A 152 -24.53 -1.41 4.22
C MET A 152 -24.27 0.10 4.29
N MET A 153 -25.27 0.88 4.72
CA MET A 153 -25.15 2.33 4.91
C MET A 153 -24.68 2.73 6.32
N ALA A 154 -24.78 1.83 7.30
CA ALA A 154 -24.19 2.04 8.61
C ALA A 154 -22.68 1.85 8.54
N ALA A 155 -21.98 2.86 8.01
CA ALA A 155 -20.54 2.90 8.09
C ALA A 155 -20.13 2.87 9.57
N PRO A 156 -19.21 1.98 10.00
CA PRO A 156 -18.61 2.11 11.31
C PRO A 156 -18.05 3.53 11.47
N LEU A 157 -18.08 4.07 12.70
CA LEU A 157 -17.50 5.38 13.01
C LEU A 157 -16.13 5.53 12.31
N GLY A 158 -15.97 6.56 11.51
CA GLY A 158 -14.76 6.81 10.74
C GLY A 158 -14.71 6.22 9.32
N ARG A 159 -15.83 5.69 8.78
CA ARG A 159 -15.89 5.26 7.37
C ARG A 159 -16.94 6.08 6.61
N ARG A 160 -16.48 6.81 5.61
CA ARG A 160 -17.37 7.28 4.56
C ARG A 160 -17.82 6.07 3.73
N CYS A 161 -19.11 5.98 3.43
CA CYS A 161 -19.61 4.95 2.50
C CYS A 161 -19.21 5.37 1.08
N ILE A 162 -18.13 4.81 0.57
CA ILE A 162 -17.61 5.11 -0.75
C ILE A 162 -18.04 3.98 -1.69
N ASP A 163 -18.41 4.33 -2.91
CA ASP A 163 -18.70 3.34 -3.94
C ASP A 163 -17.38 2.73 -4.44
N PRO A 164 -17.09 1.44 -4.15
CA PRO A 164 -15.85 0.79 -4.56
C PRO A 164 -15.63 0.82 -6.08
N VAL A 165 -16.71 0.73 -6.86
CA VAL A 165 -16.65 0.77 -8.32
C VAL A 165 -16.21 2.15 -8.81
N GLN A 166 -16.73 3.19 -8.18
CA GLN A 166 -16.39 4.57 -8.51
C GLN A 166 -14.94 4.87 -8.14
N GLU A 167 -14.49 4.51 -6.95
CA GLU A 167 -13.09 4.72 -6.53
C GLU A 167 -12.10 4.01 -7.44
N TRP A 168 -12.35 2.72 -7.69
CA TRP A 168 -11.51 1.92 -8.58
C TRP A 168 -11.43 2.54 -9.98
N SER A 169 -12.56 2.96 -10.55
CA SER A 169 -12.62 3.54 -11.90
C SER A 169 -11.98 4.92 -11.99
N GLN A 170 -12.02 5.70 -10.90
CA GLN A 170 -11.41 7.04 -10.84
C GLN A 170 -9.93 7.01 -10.47
N GLY A 171 -9.38 5.85 -10.11
CA GLY A 171 -8.01 5.73 -9.66
C GLY A 171 -7.75 6.51 -8.37
N LYS A 172 -8.70 6.45 -7.42
CA LYS A 172 -8.62 7.15 -6.13
C LYS A 172 -9.04 6.22 -4.99
N MET A 173 -8.36 6.35 -3.87
CA MET A 173 -8.68 5.63 -2.64
C MET A 173 -8.94 6.64 -1.53
N HIS A 174 -10.09 6.53 -0.87
CA HIS A 174 -10.39 7.34 0.30
C HIS A 174 -10.09 6.56 1.56
N VAL A 175 -9.27 7.12 2.43
CA VAL A 175 -8.93 6.55 3.73
C VAL A 175 -9.17 7.57 4.83
N THR A 176 -9.81 7.17 5.92
CA THR A 176 -10.03 8.03 7.08
C THR A 176 -8.88 7.85 8.05
N ILE A 177 -8.14 8.91 8.33
CA ILE A 177 -7.06 8.95 9.29
C ILE A 177 -7.57 9.62 10.56
N GLY A 178 -7.36 8.97 11.72
CA GLY A 178 -7.88 9.52 12.97
C GLY A 178 -9.41 9.50 13.01
N LEU A 179 -10.01 10.49 13.66
CA LEU A 179 -11.47 10.56 13.85
C LEU A 179 -12.18 11.25 12.69
N ASP A 180 -11.61 12.32 12.13
CA ASP A 180 -12.29 13.19 11.16
C ASP A 180 -11.41 13.57 9.94
N GLU A 181 -10.17 13.12 9.88
CA GLU A 181 -9.27 13.43 8.77
C GLU A 181 -9.43 12.40 7.65
N GLU A 182 -9.75 12.88 6.45
CA GLU A 182 -9.85 12.08 5.23
C GLU A 182 -8.66 12.37 4.32
N LEU A 183 -8.00 11.31 3.86
CA LEU A 183 -6.94 11.38 2.86
C LEU A 183 -7.43 10.73 1.58
N ILE A 184 -7.31 11.46 0.46
CA ILE A 184 -7.59 10.94 -0.88
C ILE A 184 -6.26 10.61 -1.53
N ILE A 185 -6.00 9.32 -1.73
CA ILE A 185 -4.74 8.82 -2.26
C ILE A 185 -4.93 8.41 -3.73
N PRO A 186 -4.06 8.85 -4.65
CA PRO A 186 -4.02 8.32 -6.00
C PRO A 186 -3.82 6.81 -5.99
N HIS A 187 -4.61 6.09 -6.77
CA HIS A 187 -4.58 4.64 -6.86
C HIS A 187 -4.40 4.17 -8.30
N ARG A 188 -3.51 3.22 -8.51
CA ARG A 188 -3.29 2.57 -9.81
C ARG A 188 -3.55 1.07 -9.70
N ALA A 189 -4.48 0.57 -10.51
CA ALA A 189 -4.70 -0.84 -10.69
C ALA A 189 -3.70 -1.42 -11.69
N ILE A 190 -3.07 -2.55 -11.36
CA ILE A 190 -2.07 -3.23 -12.17
C ILE A 190 -2.65 -4.56 -12.63
N GLN A 191 -2.91 -4.69 -13.92
CA GLN A 191 -3.42 -5.93 -14.48
C GLN A 191 -2.28 -6.95 -14.59
N MET A 192 -2.53 -8.15 -14.07
CA MET A 192 -1.60 -9.27 -14.09
C MET A 192 -2.00 -10.26 -15.17
N GLU A 193 -1.01 -10.88 -15.81
CA GLU A 193 -1.19 -11.94 -16.76
C GLU A 193 -0.76 -13.28 -16.17
N ARG A 194 -1.48 -14.35 -16.52
CA ARG A 194 -1.07 -15.71 -16.13
C ARG A 194 -0.09 -16.27 -17.14
N ARG A 195 1.13 -16.55 -16.70
CA ARG A 195 2.20 -17.18 -17.50
C ARG A 195 2.77 -18.34 -16.70
N ASP A 196 2.74 -19.55 -17.28
CA ASP A 196 3.24 -20.79 -16.64
C ASP A 196 2.67 -21.05 -15.23
N GLY A 197 1.39 -20.77 -15.04
CA GLY A 197 0.72 -20.96 -13.75
C GLY A 197 0.91 -19.82 -12.74
N VAL A 198 1.84 -18.90 -12.99
CA VAL A 198 2.17 -17.73 -12.14
C VAL A 198 1.47 -16.48 -12.67
N LEU A 199 0.95 -15.65 -11.79
CA LEU A 199 0.47 -14.30 -12.14
C LEU A 199 1.67 -13.36 -12.19
N LYS A 200 1.94 -12.76 -13.36
CA LYS A 200 3.06 -11.85 -13.59
C LYS A 200 2.57 -10.47 -14.02
N GLY A 201 3.23 -9.44 -13.54
CA GLY A 201 2.97 -8.05 -13.90
C GLY A 201 4.20 -7.19 -13.78
N GLU A 202 4.06 -5.96 -14.21
CA GLU A 202 5.13 -4.97 -14.20
C GLU A 202 4.59 -3.63 -13.70
N LEU A 203 5.37 -2.94 -12.87
CA LEU A 203 5.12 -1.60 -12.39
C LEU A 203 6.36 -0.75 -12.60
N VAL A 204 6.21 0.35 -13.32
CA VAL A 204 7.25 1.36 -13.48
C VAL A 204 6.87 2.59 -12.66
N ILE A 205 7.77 3.01 -11.76
CA ILE A 205 7.69 4.23 -10.96
C ILE A 205 8.81 5.14 -11.44
N ALA A 206 8.46 6.11 -12.27
CA ALA A 206 9.39 7.12 -12.75
C ALA A 206 9.66 8.16 -11.66
N GLU A 207 10.78 8.86 -11.76
CA GLU A 207 11.05 10.03 -10.95
C GLU A 207 10.04 11.12 -11.31
N THR A 208 9.06 11.35 -10.45
CA THR A 208 8.10 12.44 -10.63
C THR A 208 8.82 13.77 -10.40
N SER A 209 9.05 14.52 -11.47
CA SER A 209 9.32 15.96 -11.38
C SER A 209 8.09 16.62 -10.77
N ALA A 210 8.20 17.05 -9.49
CA ALA A 210 7.19 17.82 -8.80
C ALA A 210 7.10 19.24 -9.39
#